data_83080c3ada9a84a8f74ba3db2544ae19
#
_entry.id   83080c3ada9a84a8f74ba3db2544ae19
#
_cell.length_a   1.000
_cell.length_b   1.000
_cell.length_c   1.000
_cell.angle_alpha   90.00
_cell.angle_beta   90.00
_cell.angle_gamma   90.00
#
_symmetry.space_group_name_H-M   'P 1'
#
loop_
_entity.id
_entity.type
_entity.pdbx_description
1 polymer ?
#
loop_
_entity_poly.entity_id
_entity_poly.type
_entity_poly.pdbx_seq_one_letter_code
_entity_poly.pdbx_strand_id
1 'polypeptide(L)'
;MKKKILSLLVTGCLLFVPTTAFADDNKTVIKTVDDLLAFSKAVNNGDYDKNKDAVVVLENDLDLTGVVWTPIGNVIGKNGYIEHCFSGKFYGNGHTISNIDFTSIYGKDLLVGFFGDIEEAEVSGLTIEGNLDVTNTDNEYTFYGTIAGSAGDCTITDCVSNVSFNNNGKYVYGFIGMVGQAYGTTFEYCENTADITISGDNGSVYVGGIVGYAQIGTEVRYCSSTGDMVYAAPNAGGIVGRLYGDSKVINSYVTGKLTPVGNGTTDVGGIVGSVTDGSVSDCYFAGEIDLSQYSAKKPYTRFGGIVGKDSSSTTDFKNNYLTERE
;
A
#
# COMPACT_ATOMS: atom_id res chain seq x y z
N MET A 1 12.31 44.50 5.79
CA MET A 1 10.87 44.29 6.02
C MET A 1 10.67 42.82 6.41
N LYS A 2 10.26 42.55 7.65
CA LYS A 2 10.14 41.18 8.17
C LYS A 2 8.86 40.56 7.63
N LYS A 3 8.95 39.50 6.80
CA LYS A 3 7.81 38.69 6.39
C LYS A 3 7.42 37.75 7.54
N LYS A 4 6.20 37.93 8.05
CA LYS A 4 5.59 37.04 9.02
C LYS A 4 5.09 35.82 8.27
N ILE A 5 5.63 34.64 8.58
CA ILE A 5 5.09 33.35 8.15
C ILE A 5 3.87 33.07 9.00
N LEU A 6 2.70 33.03 8.38
CA LEU A 6 1.43 32.68 9.02
C LEU A 6 1.34 31.15 9.04
N SER A 7 1.61 30.57 10.22
CA SER A 7 1.35 29.15 10.49
C SER A 7 -0.16 28.94 10.55
N LEU A 8 -0.70 28.25 9.57
CA LEU A 8 -2.10 27.81 9.56
C LEU A 8 -2.21 26.51 10.34
N LEU A 9 -2.56 26.59 11.62
CA LEU A 9 -3.01 25.45 12.41
C LEU A 9 -4.37 25.01 11.88
N VAL A 10 -4.41 23.91 11.13
CA VAL A 10 -5.66 23.22 10.82
C VAL A 10 -6.05 22.42 12.06
N THR A 11 -6.89 23.02 12.89
CA THR A 11 -7.53 22.31 14.00
C THR A 11 -8.65 21.45 13.39
N GLY A 12 -8.40 20.17 13.20
CA GLY A 12 -9.42 19.21 12.80
C GLY A 12 -10.55 19.20 13.82
N CYS A 13 -11.71 19.65 13.43
CA CYS A 13 -12.95 19.51 14.20
C CYS A 13 -13.36 18.02 14.13
N LEU A 14 -13.02 17.25 15.15
CA LEU A 14 -13.66 15.96 15.42
C LEU A 14 -15.16 16.22 15.64
N LEU A 15 -15.96 15.96 14.62
CA LEU A 15 -17.39 15.86 14.77
C LEU A 15 -17.71 14.56 15.54
N PHE A 16 -17.90 14.70 16.84
CA PHE A 16 -18.51 13.67 17.67
C PHE A 16 -19.96 13.47 17.17
N VAL A 17 -20.19 12.44 16.37
CA VAL A 17 -21.53 11.94 16.10
C VAL A 17 -21.92 11.08 17.30
N PRO A 18 -22.99 11.43 18.07
CA PRO A 18 -23.44 10.57 19.14
C PRO A 18 -23.99 9.27 18.54
N THR A 19 -23.31 8.15 18.79
CA THR A 19 -23.80 6.84 18.42
C THR A 19 -24.98 6.48 19.32
N THR A 20 -26.20 6.60 18.80
CA THR A 20 -27.33 5.89 19.35
C THR A 20 -27.08 4.41 19.13
N ALA A 21 -26.90 3.67 20.23
CA ALA A 21 -26.73 2.22 20.20
C ALA A 21 -28.02 1.56 19.68
N PHE A 22 -28.06 1.29 18.39
CA PHE A 22 -28.88 0.21 17.87
C PHE A 22 -28.03 -1.05 17.94
N ALA A 23 -28.51 -2.10 18.58
CA ALA A 23 -27.93 -3.43 18.47
C ALA A 23 -28.13 -3.84 17.00
N ASP A 24 -27.08 -3.68 16.20
CA ASP A 24 -27.08 -4.11 14.82
C ASP A 24 -26.58 -5.56 14.82
N ASP A 25 -27.47 -6.50 14.49
CA ASP A 25 -27.16 -7.94 14.44
C ASP A 25 -26.04 -8.28 13.43
N ASN A 26 -25.57 -7.27 12.67
CA ASN A 26 -24.54 -7.40 11.63
C ASN A 26 -23.18 -6.79 12.04
N LYS A 27 -23.00 -6.38 13.31
CA LYS A 27 -21.77 -5.74 13.79
C LYS A 27 -20.88 -6.73 14.54
N THR A 28 -19.68 -6.96 14.03
CA THR A 28 -18.59 -7.68 14.71
C THR A 28 -17.69 -6.67 15.41
N VAL A 29 -17.44 -6.87 16.70
CA VAL A 29 -16.57 -6.01 17.51
C VAL A 29 -15.30 -6.76 17.88
N ILE A 30 -14.16 -6.20 17.55
CA ILE A 30 -12.83 -6.74 17.86
C ILE A 30 -12.21 -5.92 18.99
N LYS A 31 -11.99 -6.54 20.15
CA LYS A 31 -11.38 -5.94 21.34
C LYS A 31 -10.09 -6.61 21.75
N THR A 32 -9.90 -7.86 21.34
CA THR A 32 -8.78 -8.72 21.74
C THR A 32 -8.17 -9.39 20.52
N VAL A 33 -6.97 -9.91 20.68
CA VAL A 33 -6.32 -10.73 19.64
C VAL A 33 -7.15 -11.96 19.29
N ASP A 34 -7.79 -12.58 20.29
CA ASP A 34 -8.66 -13.76 20.05
C ASP A 34 -9.88 -13.38 19.18
N ASP A 35 -10.48 -12.20 19.39
CA ASP A 35 -11.58 -11.72 18.52
C ASP A 35 -11.10 -11.53 17.08
N LEU A 36 -9.90 -10.94 16.90
CA LEU A 36 -9.29 -10.75 15.58
C LEU A 36 -9.01 -12.09 14.88
N LEU A 37 -8.46 -13.06 15.60
CA LEU A 37 -8.20 -14.40 15.05
C LEU A 37 -9.49 -15.14 14.72
N ALA A 38 -10.53 -14.99 15.53
CA ALA A 38 -11.86 -15.55 15.26
C ALA A 38 -12.46 -14.92 13.98
N PHE A 39 -12.34 -13.60 13.82
CA PHE A 39 -12.77 -12.88 12.63
C PHE A 39 -11.99 -13.35 11.38
N SER A 40 -10.66 -13.40 11.45
CA SER A 40 -9.83 -13.91 10.35
C SER A 40 -10.25 -15.31 9.90
N LYS A 41 -10.47 -16.20 10.88
CA LYS A 41 -10.94 -17.56 10.61
C LYS A 41 -12.32 -17.59 9.96
N ALA A 42 -13.25 -16.75 10.41
CA ALA A 42 -14.61 -16.68 9.85
C ALA A 42 -14.58 -16.22 8.39
N VAL A 43 -13.81 -15.17 8.06
CA VAL A 43 -13.64 -14.73 6.66
C VAL A 43 -13.02 -15.85 5.83
N ASN A 44 -11.97 -16.50 6.32
CA ASN A 44 -11.29 -17.59 5.60
C ASN A 44 -12.15 -18.87 5.47
N ASN A 45 -13.24 -18.99 6.22
CA ASN A 45 -14.24 -20.04 6.05
C ASN A 45 -15.41 -19.65 5.11
N GLY A 46 -15.44 -18.40 4.62
CA GLY A 46 -16.47 -17.89 3.74
C GLY A 46 -17.69 -17.26 4.43
N ASP A 47 -17.66 -17.08 5.75
CA ASP A 47 -18.81 -16.51 6.50
C ASP A 47 -19.08 -15.05 6.13
N TYR A 48 -18.12 -14.38 5.49
CA TYR A 48 -18.21 -12.97 5.05
C TYR A 48 -18.26 -12.80 3.53
N ASP A 49 -18.33 -13.87 2.77
CA ASP A 49 -18.33 -13.81 1.31
C ASP A 49 -19.50 -12.96 0.79
N LYS A 50 -19.16 -11.92 -0.01
CA LYS A 50 -20.12 -11.00 -0.62
C LYS A 50 -21.05 -10.28 0.37
N ASN A 51 -20.71 -10.28 1.66
CA ASN A 51 -21.50 -9.61 2.68
C ASN A 51 -21.05 -8.14 2.84
N LYS A 52 -21.48 -7.28 1.91
CA LYS A 52 -21.17 -5.84 1.90
C LYS A 52 -21.75 -5.06 3.09
N ASP A 53 -22.76 -5.63 3.74
CA ASP A 53 -23.43 -5.03 4.89
C ASP A 53 -22.77 -5.39 6.22
N ALA A 54 -21.80 -6.34 6.22
CA ALA A 54 -21.03 -6.67 7.41
C ALA A 54 -20.24 -5.46 7.89
N VAL A 55 -20.35 -5.18 9.18
CA VAL A 55 -19.59 -4.11 9.84
C VAL A 55 -18.68 -4.71 10.90
N VAL A 56 -17.39 -4.49 10.73
CA VAL A 56 -16.35 -4.94 11.67
C VAL A 56 -15.68 -3.71 12.28
N VAL A 57 -15.58 -3.67 13.59
CA VAL A 57 -15.07 -2.51 14.32
C VAL A 57 -13.96 -2.91 15.27
N LEU A 58 -12.80 -2.31 15.14
CA LEU A 58 -11.72 -2.41 16.10
C LEU A 58 -11.97 -1.39 17.22
N GLU A 59 -11.95 -1.84 18.49
CA GLU A 59 -12.21 -0.99 19.64
C GLU A 59 -10.99 -0.82 20.57
N ASN A 60 -9.89 -1.52 20.31
CA ASN A 60 -8.63 -1.40 21.06
C ASN A 60 -7.44 -1.54 20.12
N ASP A 61 -6.30 -1.00 20.55
CA ASP A 61 -5.00 -1.37 19.98
C ASP A 61 -4.71 -2.84 20.30
N LEU A 62 -4.14 -3.55 19.34
CA LEU A 62 -3.80 -4.96 19.48
C LEU A 62 -2.31 -5.19 19.23
N ASP A 63 -1.69 -5.97 20.11
CA ASP A 63 -0.31 -6.42 19.98
C ASP A 63 -0.28 -7.89 19.56
N LEU A 64 0.22 -8.17 18.35
CA LEU A 64 0.30 -9.52 17.80
C LEU A 64 1.65 -10.20 18.08
N THR A 65 2.40 -9.77 19.09
CA THR A 65 3.66 -10.42 19.46
C THR A 65 3.48 -11.91 19.68
N GLY A 66 4.20 -12.72 18.90
CA GLY A 66 4.15 -14.20 18.98
C GLY A 66 2.93 -14.85 18.30
N VAL A 67 2.10 -14.07 17.63
CA VAL A 67 0.99 -14.58 16.82
C VAL A 67 1.51 -14.97 15.43
N VAL A 68 1.22 -16.19 14.99
CA VAL A 68 1.42 -16.61 13.60
C VAL A 68 0.23 -16.06 12.78
N TRP A 69 0.51 -15.04 11.97
CA TRP A 69 -0.54 -14.35 11.22
C TRP A 69 -0.97 -15.15 9.98
N THR A 70 -2.25 -15.26 9.78
CA THR A 70 -2.86 -15.73 8.54
C THR A 70 -3.66 -14.58 7.93
N PRO A 71 -3.36 -14.13 6.70
CA PRO A 71 -4.09 -13.03 6.07
C PRO A 71 -5.58 -13.27 6.01
N ILE A 72 -6.35 -12.23 6.26
CA ILE A 72 -7.82 -12.28 6.19
C ILE A 72 -8.21 -12.30 4.71
N GLY A 73 -8.98 -13.31 4.28
CA GLY A 73 -9.38 -13.44 2.87
C GLY A 73 -8.24 -13.93 1.97
N ASN A 74 -7.54 -14.98 2.36
CA ASN A 74 -6.42 -15.53 1.58
C ASN A 74 -6.59 -17.04 1.31
N VAL A 75 -7.81 -17.46 1.01
CA VAL A 75 -8.10 -18.86 0.70
C VAL A 75 -8.07 -19.06 -0.81
N ILE A 76 -7.05 -19.78 -1.28
CA ILE A 76 -6.93 -20.15 -2.69
C ILE A 76 -7.67 -21.47 -2.93
N GLY A 77 -8.67 -21.42 -3.79
CA GLY A 77 -9.45 -22.58 -4.19
C GLY A 77 -8.66 -23.54 -5.09
N LYS A 78 -9.22 -24.72 -5.33
CA LYS A 78 -8.58 -25.76 -6.16
C LYS A 78 -8.32 -25.34 -7.61
N ASN A 79 -8.98 -24.30 -8.07
CA ASN A 79 -8.82 -23.69 -9.40
C ASN A 79 -7.71 -22.62 -9.46
N GLY A 80 -7.03 -22.34 -8.34
CA GLY A 80 -5.99 -21.33 -8.23
C GLY A 80 -6.50 -19.88 -8.11
N TYR A 81 -7.81 -19.66 -7.93
CA TYR A 81 -8.40 -18.35 -7.65
C TYR A 81 -8.71 -18.20 -6.17
N ILE A 82 -8.78 -16.94 -5.70
CA ILE A 82 -9.24 -16.63 -4.36
C ILE A 82 -10.68 -17.16 -4.20
N GLU A 83 -10.91 -17.96 -3.18
CA GLU A 83 -12.20 -18.57 -2.89
C GLU A 83 -12.99 -17.73 -1.89
N HIS A 84 -12.29 -17.15 -0.92
CA HIS A 84 -12.87 -16.32 0.14
C HIS A 84 -12.12 -15.03 0.28
N CYS A 85 -12.83 -13.89 0.28
CA CYS A 85 -12.33 -12.55 0.49
C CYS A 85 -13.21 -11.78 1.47
N PHE A 86 -12.73 -10.66 1.98
CA PHE A 86 -13.56 -9.77 2.78
C PHE A 86 -14.21 -8.71 1.90
N SER A 87 -15.54 -8.59 2.00
CA SER A 87 -16.35 -7.64 1.19
C SER A 87 -17.16 -6.66 2.04
N GLY A 88 -16.90 -6.57 3.33
CA GLY A 88 -17.64 -5.71 4.26
C GLY A 88 -16.94 -4.38 4.55
N LYS A 89 -17.32 -3.80 5.68
CA LYS A 89 -16.73 -2.56 6.20
C LYS A 89 -15.88 -2.86 7.43
N PHE A 90 -14.62 -2.47 7.40
CA PHE A 90 -13.69 -2.61 8.51
C PHE A 90 -13.28 -1.22 9.01
N TYR A 91 -13.73 -0.87 10.20
CA TYR A 91 -13.42 0.39 10.86
C TYR A 91 -12.36 0.20 11.95
N GLY A 92 -11.14 0.67 11.67
CA GLY A 92 -10.02 0.65 12.61
C GLY A 92 -10.16 1.67 13.73
N ASN A 93 -10.99 2.72 13.55
CA ASN A 93 -11.25 3.79 14.54
C ASN A 93 -10.00 4.51 15.07
N GLY A 94 -8.93 4.54 14.29
CA GLY A 94 -7.65 5.10 14.69
C GLY A 94 -6.82 4.19 15.59
N HIS A 95 -7.24 2.93 15.79
CA HIS A 95 -6.47 1.95 16.53
C HIS A 95 -5.35 1.33 15.70
N THR A 96 -4.35 0.83 16.42
CA THR A 96 -3.15 0.22 15.88
C THR A 96 -3.15 -1.30 16.10
N ILE A 97 -2.79 -2.04 15.06
CA ILE A 97 -2.41 -3.45 15.16
C ILE A 97 -0.90 -3.51 14.98
N SER A 98 -0.19 -3.85 16.05
CA SER A 98 1.27 -3.83 16.12
C SER A 98 1.90 -5.21 16.16
N ASN A 99 3.19 -5.28 15.84
CA ASN A 99 4.01 -6.49 15.89
C ASN A 99 3.47 -7.66 15.05
N ILE A 100 2.81 -7.33 13.94
CA ILE A 100 2.34 -8.35 13.01
C ILE A 100 3.54 -8.99 12.29
N ASP A 101 3.61 -10.31 12.34
CA ASP A 101 4.66 -11.09 11.68
C ASP A 101 4.16 -11.66 10.35
N PHE A 102 4.55 -11.01 9.26
CA PHE A 102 4.24 -11.46 7.91
C PHE A 102 5.22 -12.52 7.40
N THR A 103 6.31 -12.83 8.12
CA THR A 103 7.34 -13.77 7.67
C THR A 103 6.86 -15.22 7.72
N SER A 104 5.84 -15.49 8.50
CA SER A 104 5.23 -16.82 8.62
C SER A 104 4.30 -17.19 7.46
N ILE A 105 4.04 -16.25 6.54
CA ILE A 105 3.22 -16.50 5.35
C ILE A 105 4.10 -17.12 4.28
N TYR A 106 4.17 -18.44 4.26
CA TYR A 106 5.03 -19.22 3.36
C TYR A 106 4.26 -19.96 2.28
N GLY A 107 4.94 -20.21 1.18
CA GLY A 107 4.59 -21.20 0.19
C GLY A 107 3.71 -20.67 -0.92
N LYS A 108 2.49 -21.15 -1.06
CA LYS A 108 1.62 -20.89 -2.21
C LYS A 108 0.74 -19.66 -2.08
N ASP A 109 0.95 -18.86 -1.06
CA ASP A 109 0.11 -17.72 -0.78
C ASP A 109 0.55 -16.53 -1.63
N LEU A 110 -0.18 -16.30 -2.71
CA LEU A 110 0.08 -15.20 -3.65
C LEU A 110 -0.17 -13.82 -3.04
N LEU A 111 -0.88 -13.76 -1.91
CA LEU A 111 -1.33 -12.53 -1.27
C LEU A 111 -0.84 -12.43 0.17
N VAL A 112 0.04 -11.48 0.43
CA VAL A 112 0.62 -11.22 1.76
C VAL A 112 0.10 -9.87 2.26
N GLY A 113 -0.47 -9.83 3.47
CA GLY A 113 -0.97 -8.61 4.08
C GLY A 113 -1.73 -8.86 5.38
N PHE A 114 -2.24 -7.79 5.98
CA PHE A 114 -3.26 -7.90 7.02
C PHE A 114 -4.51 -8.56 6.42
N PHE A 115 -4.99 -8.03 5.31
CA PHE A 115 -5.87 -8.74 4.40
C PHE A 115 -5.06 -9.41 3.28
N GLY A 116 -5.45 -10.60 2.86
CA GLY A 116 -4.96 -11.21 1.62
C GLY A 116 -5.63 -10.54 0.43
N ASP A 117 -6.95 -10.71 0.33
CA ASP A 117 -7.80 -10.10 -0.69
C ASP A 117 -9.01 -9.42 -0.09
N ILE A 118 -9.33 -8.25 -0.61
CA ILE A 118 -10.54 -7.51 -0.32
C ILE A 118 -11.24 -7.09 -1.61
N GLU A 119 -12.54 -7.27 -1.66
CA GLU A 119 -13.35 -7.00 -2.86
C GLU A 119 -14.61 -6.23 -2.49
N GLU A 120 -14.84 -5.09 -3.14
CA GLU A 120 -15.99 -4.22 -2.86
C GLU A 120 -16.11 -3.81 -1.38
N ALA A 121 -14.96 -3.70 -0.69
CA ALA A 121 -14.85 -3.46 0.75
C ALA A 121 -14.56 -1.99 1.07
N GLU A 122 -14.89 -1.59 2.30
CA GLU A 122 -14.50 -0.32 2.91
C GLU A 122 -13.56 -0.59 4.09
N VAL A 123 -12.35 -0.03 4.07
CA VAL A 123 -11.38 -0.13 5.18
C VAL A 123 -10.98 1.29 5.59
N SER A 124 -11.15 1.63 6.86
CA SER A 124 -10.83 2.98 7.30
C SER A 124 -10.24 3.07 8.70
N GLY A 125 -9.37 4.08 8.90
CA GLY A 125 -8.83 4.46 10.20
C GLY A 125 -8.00 3.35 10.86
N LEU A 126 -7.26 2.55 10.09
CA LEU A 126 -6.46 1.43 10.57
C LEU A 126 -4.96 1.74 10.46
N THR A 127 -4.23 1.57 11.56
CA THR A 127 -2.77 1.60 11.55
C THR A 127 -2.22 0.18 11.67
N ILE A 128 -1.31 -0.21 10.77
CA ILE A 128 -0.57 -1.47 10.85
C ILE A 128 0.90 -1.17 11.10
N GLU A 129 1.48 -1.81 12.11
CA GLU A 129 2.89 -1.69 12.48
C GLU A 129 3.57 -3.06 12.54
N GLY A 130 4.81 -3.15 12.08
CA GLY A 130 5.57 -4.39 12.14
C GLY A 130 6.68 -4.48 11.12
N ASN A 131 7.03 -5.72 10.76
CA ASN A 131 8.05 -5.99 9.75
C ASN A 131 7.53 -7.05 8.78
N LEU A 132 7.79 -6.82 7.49
CA LEU A 132 7.58 -7.77 6.43
C LEU A 132 8.93 -8.17 5.85
N ASP A 133 9.53 -9.21 6.42
CA ASP A 133 10.80 -9.74 5.95
C ASP A 133 10.56 -10.91 4.99
N VAL A 134 10.96 -10.76 3.73
CA VAL A 134 10.85 -11.83 2.76
C VAL A 134 11.92 -12.89 3.05
N THR A 135 11.47 -14.06 3.42
CA THR A 135 12.35 -15.21 3.71
C THR A 135 12.26 -16.30 2.63
N ASN A 136 11.22 -16.27 1.81
CA ASN A 136 11.00 -17.24 0.75
C ASN A 136 11.93 -17.01 -0.46
N THR A 137 12.36 -18.10 -1.09
CA THR A 137 13.22 -18.08 -2.29
C THR A 137 12.50 -18.65 -3.52
N ASP A 138 11.24 -19.02 -3.39
CA ASP A 138 10.46 -19.55 -4.51
C ASP A 138 10.10 -18.36 -5.43
N ASN A 139 10.37 -18.50 -6.74
CA ASN A 139 10.15 -17.48 -7.75
C ASN A 139 8.66 -17.33 -8.09
N GLU A 140 7.79 -17.34 -7.08
CA GLU A 140 6.36 -17.20 -7.29
C GLU A 140 5.95 -15.73 -7.28
N TYR A 141 4.97 -15.41 -8.11
CA TYR A 141 4.43 -14.06 -8.22
C TYR A 141 3.58 -13.75 -6.99
N THR A 142 4.02 -12.79 -6.18
CA THR A 142 3.40 -12.48 -4.90
C THR A 142 3.04 -11.00 -4.80
N PHE A 143 1.87 -10.72 -4.25
CA PHE A 143 1.43 -9.36 -3.95
C PHE A 143 1.65 -9.09 -2.46
N TYR A 144 2.58 -8.19 -2.18
CA TYR A 144 2.94 -7.81 -0.83
C TYR A 144 2.27 -6.49 -0.50
N GLY A 145 1.29 -6.53 0.40
CA GLY A 145 0.64 -5.33 0.92
C GLY A 145 0.61 -5.35 2.44
N THR A 146 0.85 -4.23 3.08
CA THR A 146 0.76 -4.17 4.54
C THR A 146 -0.70 -4.17 5.01
N ILE A 147 -1.58 -3.47 4.28
CA ILE A 147 -3.03 -3.50 4.48
C ILE A 147 -3.64 -4.69 3.72
N ALA A 148 -3.38 -4.80 2.40
CA ALA A 148 -3.91 -5.90 1.60
C ALA A 148 -2.96 -6.32 0.49
N GLY A 149 -2.85 -7.62 0.22
CA GLY A 149 -2.16 -8.13 -0.96
C GLY A 149 -2.83 -7.65 -2.24
N SER A 150 -4.16 -7.75 -2.30
CA SER A 150 -5.00 -7.31 -3.42
C SER A 150 -6.25 -6.58 -2.92
N ALA A 151 -6.69 -5.56 -3.68
CA ALA A 151 -7.91 -4.80 -3.43
C ALA A 151 -8.63 -4.50 -4.73
N GLY A 152 -9.91 -4.93 -4.83
CA GLY A 152 -10.77 -4.69 -5.98
C GLY A 152 -12.02 -3.89 -5.63
N ASP A 153 -12.30 -2.84 -6.40
CA ASP A 153 -13.49 -1.99 -6.24
C ASP A 153 -13.72 -1.51 -4.79
N CYS A 154 -12.62 -1.27 -4.05
CA CYS A 154 -12.62 -0.93 -2.63
C CYS A 154 -12.50 0.57 -2.37
N THR A 155 -12.78 0.96 -1.12
CA THR A 155 -12.46 2.28 -0.57
C THR A 155 -11.59 2.12 0.66
N ILE A 156 -10.36 2.67 0.63
CA ILE A 156 -9.39 2.58 1.72
C ILE A 156 -9.04 4.01 2.15
N THR A 157 -9.40 4.38 3.38
CA THR A 157 -9.27 5.76 3.84
C THR A 157 -8.62 5.87 5.22
N ASP A 158 -7.88 6.94 5.45
CA ASP A 158 -7.28 7.25 6.75
C ASP A 158 -6.48 6.08 7.35
N CYS A 159 -5.83 5.28 6.49
CA CYS A 159 -5.03 4.14 6.92
C CYS A 159 -3.54 4.46 6.91
N VAL A 160 -2.82 3.93 7.90
CA VAL A 160 -1.37 4.13 8.03
C VAL A 160 -0.64 2.79 7.98
N SER A 161 0.39 2.72 7.14
CA SER A 161 1.35 1.63 7.11
C SER A 161 2.65 2.07 7.75
N ASN A 162 2.99 1.50 8.89
CA ASN A 162 4.29 1.62 9.55
C ASN A 162 4.97 0.24 9.61
N VAL A 163 5.00 -0.44 8.46
CA VAL A 163 5.59 -1.78 8.32
C VAL A 163 6.82 -1.70 7.44
N SER A 164 7.98 -1.95 8.00
CA SER A 164 9.23 -2.03 7.24
C SER A 164 9.22 -3.26 6.35
N PHE A 165 9.49 -3.07 5.05
CA PHE A 165 9.65 -4.16 4.10
C PHE A 165 11.13 -4.41 3.83
N ASN A 166 11.58 -5.69 3.93
CA ASN A 166 12.93 -6.06 3.61
C ASN A 166 12.96 -7.44 2.93
N ASN A 167 13.53 -7.53 1.72
CA ASN A 167 13.69 -8.82 1.05
C ASN A 167 14.96 -9.57 1.45
N ASN A 168 15.82 -9.02 2.31
CA ASN A 168 17.05 -9.66 2.78
C ASN A 168 17.94 -10.22 1.65
N GLY A 169 17.96 -9.55 0.47
CA GLY A 169 18.66 -10.00 -0.73
C GLY A 169 18.01 -11.22 -1.42
N LYS A 170 16.83 -11.62 -1.03
CA LYS A 170 16.05 -12.68 -1.67
C LYS A 170 15.43 -12.18 -2.96
N TYR A 171 15.17 -13.12 -3.87
CA TYR A 171 14.46 -12.80 -5.10
C TYR A 171 13.01 -12.45 -4.80
N VAL A 172 12.53 -11.35 -5.36
CA VAL A 172 11.13 -10.93 -5.27
C VAL A 172 10.57 -10.78 -6.68
N TYR A 173 9.36 -11.27 -6.87
CA TYR A 173 8.61 -11.14 -8.11
C TYR A 173 7.17 -10.80 -7.78
N GLY A 174 6.71 -9.60 -8.11
CA GLY A 174 5.36 -9.16 -7.79
C GLY A 174 5.22 -7.67 -7.50
N PHE A 175 4.29 -7.32 -6.63
CA PHE A 175 3.94 -5.94 -6.32
C PHE A 175 4.10 -5.66 -4.83
N ILE A 176 4.58 -4.46 -4.48
CA ILE A 176 4.87 -4.07 -3.10
C ILE A 176 4.31 -2.68 -2.84
N GLY A 177 3.58 -2.52 -1.73
CA GLY A 177 3.02 -1.26 -1.28
C GLY A 177 2.25 -1.39 0.05
N MET A 178 1.49 -0.38 0.43
CA MET A 178 0.42 -0.54 1.41
C MET A 178 -0.62 -1.54 0.88
N VAL A 179 -0.91 -1.47 -0.42
CA VAL A 179 -1.61 -2.51 -1.17
C VAL A 179 -0.73 -2.96 -2.33
N GLY A 180 -0.53 -4.28 -2.47
CA GLY A 180 0.29 -4.83 -3.53
C GLY A 180 -0.28 -4.53 -4.91
N GLN A 181 -1.52 -4.93 -5.15
CA GLN A 181 -2.28 -4.66 -6.37
C GLN A 181 -3.64 -4.05 -6.07
N ALA A 182 -4.04 -3.05 -6.85
CA ALA A 182 -5.37 -2.45 -6.74
C ALA A 182 -6.01 -2.26 -8.12
N TYR A 183 -7.31 -2.50 -8.23
CA TYR A 183 -8.12 -2.18 -9.41
C TYR A 183 -9.46 -1.59 -8.97
N GLY A 184 -9.94 -0.55 -9.67
CA GLY A 184 -11.18 0.17 -9.33
C GLY A 184 -11.22 0.77 -7.92
N THR A 185 -10.10 0.78 -7.20
CA THR A 185 -10.01 1.10 -5.77
C THR A 185 -9.66 2.56 -5.54
N THR A 186 -10.30 3.18 -4.55
CA THR A 186 -9.99 4.54 -4.10
C THR A 186 -9.20 4.51 -2.80
N PHE A 187 -8.05 5.19 -2.80
CA PHE A 187 -7.23 5.48 -1.62
C PHE A 187 -7.34 6.95 -1.29
N GLU A 188 -7.66 7.28 -0.04
CA GLU A 188 -7.77 8.66 0.40
C GLU A 188 -7.18 8.84 1.81
N TYR A 189 -6.34 9.86 1.99
CA TYR A 189 -5.67 10.16 3.26
C TYR A 189 -4.87 9.00 3.85
N CYS A 190 -4.31 8.13 2.97
CA CYS A 190 -3.47 7.03 3.41
C CYS A 190 -2.00 7.44 3.47
N GLU A 191 -1.26 6.88 4.42
CA GLU A 191 0.14 7.22 4.64
C GLU A 191 1.02 5.97 4.79
N ASN A 192 2.15 5.93 4.08
CA ASN A 192 3.25 5.02 4.37
C ASN A 192 4.38 5.76 5.08
N THR A 193 4.69 5.36 6.31
CA THR A 193 5.74 5.98 7.12
C THR A 193 7.01 5.12 7.23
N ALA A 194 6.93 3.86 6.86
CA ALA A 194 8.03 2.90 7.02
C ALA A 194 8.91 2.78 5.77
N ASP A 195 10.12 2.31 5.98
CA ASP A 195 11.09 2.09 4.93
C ASP A 195 10.82 0.83 4.12
N ILE A 196 11.10 0.88 2.83
CA ILE A 196 11.01 -0.24 1.91
C ILE A 196 12.39 -0.56 1.35
N THR A 197 12.95 -1.73 1.68
CA THR A 197 14.25 -2.17 1.17
C THR A 197 14.12 -3.40 0.30
N ILE A 198 14.47 -3.26 -0.98
CA ILE A 198 14.51 -4.34 -1.96
C ILE A 198 15.89 -4.36 -2.59
N SER A 199 16.71 -5.31 -2.20
CA SER A 199 18.10 -5.46 -2.67
C SER A 199 18.26 -6.73 -3.51
N GLY A 200 19.32 -6.80 -4.30
CA GLY A 200 19.66 -7.95 -5.13
C GLY A 200 19.02 -7.92 -6.53
N ASP A 201 19.23 -8.99 -7.30
CA ASP A 201 18.64 -9.16 -8.62
C ASP A 201 17.19 -9.63 -8.47
N ASN A 202 16.25 -8.74 -8.70
CA ASN A 202 14.83 -9.02 -8.62
C ASN A 202 14.21 -9.20 -10.02
N GLY A 203 13.10 -9.91 -10.08
CA GLY A 203 12.31 -10.07 -11.27
C GLY A 203 11.50 -8.82 -11.65
N SER A 204 10.36 -9.03 -12.23
CA SER A 204 9.43 -7.93 -12.52
C SER A 204 8.76 -7.52 -11.19
N VAL A 205 9.20 -6.40 -10.62
CA VAL A 205 8.68 -5.87 -9.36
C VAL A 205 8.19 -4.46 -9.57
N TYR A 206 7.01 -4.13 -9.04
CA TYR A 206 6.50 -2.77 -8.97
C TYR A 206 6.41 -2.36 -7.51
N VAL A 207 7.04 -1.23 -7.16
CA VAL A 207 7.16 -0.75 -5.79
C VAL A 207 6.57 0.64 -5.66
N GLY A 208 5.62 0.79 -4.75
CA GLY A 208 5.07 2.09 -4.37
C GLY A 208 4.86 2.16 -2.87
N GLY A 209 4.93 3.32 -2.27
CA GLY A 209 4.62 3.48 -0.85
C GLY A 209 3.16 3.15 -0.53
N ILE A 210 2.25 3.50 -1.45
CA ILE A 210 0.81 3.23 -1.30
C ILE A 210 0.40 2.03 -2.14
N VAL A 211 0.68 2.02 -3.44
CA VAL A 211 0.25 0.91 -4.31
C VAL A 211 1.40 0.44 -5.19
N GLY A 212 1.67 -0.87 -5.19
CA GLY A 212 2.63 -1.46 -6.10
C GLY A 212 2.17 -1.36 -7.55
N TYR A 213 0.96 -1.85 -7.85
CA TYR A 213 0.34 -1.79 -9.16
C TYR A 213 -1.11 -1.30 -9.09
N ALA A 214 -1.34 -0.08 -9.52
CA ALA A 214 -2.66 0.56 -9.62
C ALA A 214 -3.19 0.45 -11.05
N GLN A 215 -4.38 -0.12 -11.22
CA GLN A 215 -4.95 -0.37 -12.54
C GLN A 215 -6.47 -0.16 -12.58
N ILE A 216 -7.00 0.01 -13.77
CA ILE A 216 -8.42 0.03 -14.10
C ILE A 216 -9.21 1.03 -13.24
N GLY A 217 -8.92 2.32 -13.38
CA GLY A 217 -9.66 3.38 -12.68
C GLY A 217 -9.33 3.52 -11.19
N THR A 218 -8.24 2.93 -10.71
CA THR A 218 -7.76 3.15 -9.33
C THR A 218 -7.37 4.61 -9.12
N GLU A 219 -7.85 5.20 -8.02
CA GLU A 219 -7.56 6.58 -7.66
C GLU A 219 -6.82 6.66 -6.32
N VAL A 220 -5.64 7.30 -6.32
CA VAL A 220 -4.85 7.58 -5.11
C VAL A 220 -4.83 9.08 -4.90
N ARG A 221 -5.47 9.56 -3.83
CA ARG A 221 -5.59 11.01 -3.58
C ARG A 221 -5.34 11.37 -2.13
N TYR A 222 -4.71 12.54 -1.92
CA TYR A 222 -4.36 13.06 -0.59
C TYR A 222 -3.52 12.08 0.24
N CYS A 223 -2.75 11.20 -0.44
CA CYS A 223 -1.90 10.19 0.19
C CYS A 223 -0.45 10.66 0.31
N SER A 224 0.29 10.04 1.22
CA SER A 224 1.70 10.38 1.41
C SER A 224 2.59 9.17 1.62
N SER A 225 3.88 9.32 1.27
CA SER A 225 4.92 8.39 1.62
C SER A 225 6.12 9.14 2.15
N THR A 226 6.48 8.86 3.40
CA THR A 226 7.53 9.57 4.13
C THR A 226 8.73 8.68 4.45
N GLY A 227 8.57 7.34 4.40
CA GLY A 227 9.65 6.37 4.55
C GLY A 227 10.64 6.37 3.39
N ASP A 228 11.87 6.00 3.66
CA ASP A 228 12.91 5.86 2.64
C ASP A 228 12.76 4.56 1.86
N MET A 229 13.10 4.60 0.57
CA MET A 229 13.04 3.44 -0.30
C MET A 229 14.38 3.13 -0.92
N VAL A 230 14.89 1.92 -0.68
CA VAL A 230 16.08 1.36 -1.36
C VAL A 230 15.61 0.20 -2.24
N TYR A 231 15.88 0.25 -3.55
CA TYR A 231 15.32 -0.76 -4.43
C TYR A 231 16.17 -1.09 -5.65
N ALA A 232 16.21 -2.39 -5.96
CA ALA A 232 16.72 -2.97 -7.21
C ALA A 232 15.54 -3.44 -8.08
N ALA A 233 14.52 -2.59 -8.25
CA ALA A 233 13.25 -2.93 -8.91
C ALA A 233 13.12 -2.25 -10.26
N PRO A 234 12.45 -2.86 -11.25
CA PRO A 234 12.28 -2.26 -12.58
C PRO A 234 11.33 -1.06 -12.61
N ASN A 235 10.39 -0.95 -11.69
CA ASN A 235 9.49 0.20 -11.61
C ASN A 235 9.28 0.59 -10.14
N ALA A 236 9.68 1.79 -9.77
CA ALA A 236 9.50 2.29 -8.43
C ALA A 236 9.03 3.75 -8.41
N GLY A 237 8.03 4.04 -7.60
CA GLY A 237 7.53 5.38 -7.34
C GLY A 237 7.25 5.58 -5.86
N GLY A 238 7.41 6.78 -5.37
CA GLY A 238 7.17 7.05 -3.95
C GLY A 238 5.73 6.77 -3.51
N ILE A 239 4.75 6.95 -4.41
CA ILE A 239 3.33 6.63 -4.18
C ILE A 239 2.93 5.36 -4.91
N VAL A 240 3.15 5.27 -6.24
CA VAL A 240 2.71 4.15 -7.07
C VAL A 240 3.86 3.61 -7.91
N GLY A 241 4.09 2.30 -7.88
CA GLY A 241 5.10 1.65 -8.70
C GLY A 241 4.74 1.69 -10.18
N ARG A 242 3.54 1.23 -10.53
CA ARG A 242 2.99 1.31 -11.87
C ARG A 242 1.54 1.76 -11.87
N LEU A 243 1.22 2.71 -12.72
CA LEU A 243 -0.11 3.26 -12.95
C LEU A 243 -0.61 2.86 -14.35
N TYR A 244 -1.80 2.27 -14.44
CA TYR A 244 -2.34 1.74 -15.68
C TYR A 244 -3.87 1.93 -15.79
N GLY A 245 -4.38 2.12 -17.01
CA GLY A 245 -5.80 1.99 -17.33
C GLY A 245 -6.69 3.02 -16.64
N ASP A 246 -6.60 4.30 -17.01
CA ASP A 246 -7.38 5.44 -16.49
C ASP A 246 -7.21 5.69 -14.99
N SER A 247 -6.21 5.06 -14.37
CA SER A 247 -5.90 5.28 -12.95
C SER A 247 -5.25 6.64 -12.71
N LYS A 248 -5.36 7.16 -11.47
CA LYS A 248 -4.95 8.53 -11.14
C LYS A 248 -4.19 8.62 -9.83
N VAL A 249 -3.21 9.52 -9.79
CA VAL A 249 -2.59 10.00 -8.53
C VAL A 249 -2.79 11.50 -8.44
N ILE A 250 -3.44 11.97 -7.37
CA ILE A 250 -3.87 13.37 -7.24
C ILE A 250 -3.55 13.88 -5.84
N ASN A 251 -3.11 15.16 -5.71
CA ASN A 251 -2.92 15.84 -4.43
C ASN A 251 -2.08 15.04 -3.41
N SER A 252 -1.12 14.25 -3.88
CA SER A 252 -0.33 13.35 -3.04
C SER A 252 1.12 13.81 -2.97
N TYR A 253 1.83 13.44 -1.91
CA TYR A 253 3.20 13.90 -1.74
C TYR A 253 4.15 12.82 -1.22
N VAL A 254 5.45 13.00 -1.49
CA VAL A 254 6.54 12.15 -1.03
C VAL A 254 7.65 13.01 -0.44
N THR A 255 8.13 12.63 0.72
CA THR A 255 9.30 13.27 1.36
C THR A 255 10.46 12.29 1.59
N GLY A 256 10.19 10.97 1.51
CA GLY A 256 11.19 9.92 1.64
C GLY A 256 12.24 9.97 0.54
N LYS A 257 13.43 9.45 0.84
CA LYS A 257 14.52 9.31 -0.10
C LYS A 257 14.36 8.05 -0.95
N LEU A 258 14.52 8.18 -2.25
CA LEU A 258 14.46 7.09 -3.21
C LEU A 258 15.86 6.73 -3.68
N THR A 259 16.36 5.54 -3.34
CA THR A 259 17.72 5.08 -3.64
C THR A 259 17.68 3.85 -4.54
N PRO A 260 17.73 4.02 -5.88
CA PRO A 260 17.89 2.89 -6.79
C PRO A 260 19.29 2.29 -6.60
N VAL A 261 19.34 0.94 -6.57
CA VAL A 261 20.60 0.20 -6.42
C VAL A 261 20.78 -0.82 -7.54
N GLY A 262 22.03 -1.27 -7.75
CA GLY A 262 22.33 -2.28 -8.76
C GLY A 262 22.53 -1.73 -10.18
N ASN A 263 22.25 -2.55 -11.20
CA ASN A 263 22.55 -2.25 -12.61
C ASN A 263 21.42 -2.64 -13.58
N GLY A 264 20.24 -2.88 -13.06
CA GLY A 264 19.04 -3.25 -13.85
C GLY A 264 18.50 -2.08 -14.67
N THR A 265 17.61 -2.38 -15.63
CA THR A 265 16.73 -1.37 -16.23
C THR A 265 15.72 -0.96 -15.16
N THR A 266 15.55 0.33 -14.96
CA THR A 266 14.62 0.80 -13.93
C THR A 266 13.92 2.09 -14.37
N ASP A 267 12.66 2.20 -14.02
CA ASP A 267 11.85 3.41 -14.19
C ASP A 267 11.51 3.93 -12.80
N VAL A 268 12.10 5.07 -12.43
CA VAL A 268 11.98 5.67 -11.10
C VAL A 268 11.34 7.04 -11.21
N GLY A 269 10.24 7.21 -10.50
CA GLY A 269 9.62 8.52 -10.34
C GLY A 269 9.46 8.90 -8.88
N GLY A 270 9.61 10.18 -8.58
CA GLY A 270 9.37 10.68 -7.23
C GLY A 270 7.97 10.35 -6.72
N ILE A 271 6.98 10.34 -7.61
CA ILE A 271 5.58 9.99 -7.32
C ILE A 271 5.21 8.64 -7.94
N VAL A 272 5.40 8.46 -9.26
CA VAL A 272 5.01 7.25 -10.00
C VAL A 272 6.16 6.70 -10.81
N GLY A 273 6.47 5.42 -10.68
CA GLY A 273 7.55 4.75 -11.43
C GLY A 273 7.27 4.73 -12.93
N SER A 274 6.15 4.16 -13.32
CA SER A 274 5.71 4.15 -14.73
C SER A 274 4.22 4.35 -14.89
N VAL A 275 3.84 5.05 -15.98
CA VAL A 275 2.45 5.33 -16.34
C VAL A 275 2.15 4.76 -17.72
N THR A 276 0.97 4.15 -17.85
CA THR A 276 0.39 3.74 -19.14
C THR A 276 -1.11 4.00 -19.07
N ASP A 277 -1.58 4.99 -19.79
CA ASP A 277 -2.99 5.42 -19.79
C ASP A 277 -3.49 5.79 -18.39
N GLY A 278 -2.98 6.91 -17.85
CA GLY A 278 -3.32 7.40 -16.52
C GLY A 278 -2.98 8.88 -16.35
N SER A 279 -3.17 9.42 -15.15
CA SER A 279 -2.84 10.82 -14.86
C SER A 279 -2.18 11.02 -13.51
N VAL A 280 -1.30 12.04 -13.43
CA VAL A 280 -0.66 12.48 -12.19
C VAL A 280 -0.79 13.99 -12.10
N SER A 281 -1.52 14.50 -11.10
CA SER A 281 -1.77 15.93 -10.97
C SER A 281 -1.69 16.41 -9.53
N ASP A 282 -1.30 17.66 -9.37
CA ASP A 282 -1.27 18.38 -8.10
C ASP A 282 -0.44 17.64 -7.03
N CYS A 283 0.59 16.89 -7.46
CA CYS A 283 1.46 16.11 -6.61
C CYS A 283 2.76 16.85 -6.30
N TYR A 284 3.35 16.52 -5.17
CA TYR A 284 4.56 17.17 -4.68
C TYR A 284 5.62 16.16 -4.25
N PHE A 285 6.82 16.26 -4.85
CA PHE A 285 7.97 15.47 -4.45
C PHE A 285 9.00 16.37 -3.76
N ALA A 286 9.19 16.16 -2.47
CA ALA A 286 10.18 16.85 -1.63
C ALA A 286 11.33 15.95 -1.20
N GLY A 287 11.32 14.69 -1.62
CA GLY A 287 12.36 13.73 -1.36
C GLY A 287 13.61 13.95 -2.21
N GLU A 288 14.48 12.95 -2.21
CA GLU A 288 15.70 12.89 -3.02
C GLU A 288 15.72 11.60 -3.85
N ILE A 289 16.11 11.66 -5.10
CA ILE A 289 16.49 10.47 -5.86
C ILE A 289 18.01 10.34 -5.80
N ASP A 290 18.51 9.43 -4.96
CA ASP A 290 19.94 9.24 -4.72
C ASP A 290 20.51 8.16 -5.65
N LEU A 291 21.26 8.60 -6.66
CA LEU A 291 21.88 7.73 -7.65
C LEU A 291 23.29 7.23 -7.25
N SER A 292 23.76 7.53 -6.06
CA SER A 292 25.15 7.21 -5.63
C SER A 292 25.46 5.71 -5.64
N GLN A 293 24.45 4.85 -5.47
CA GLN A 293 24.58 3.40 -5.46
C GLN A 293 24.14 2.73 -6.77
N TYR A 294 23.76 3.53 -7.76
CA TYR A 294 23.30 3.04 -9.04
C TYR A 294 24.45 2.95 -10.05
N SER A 295 24.73 1.76 -10.57
CA SER A 295 25.74 1.54 -11.62
C SER A 295 25.07 1.34 -12.97
N ALA A 296 24.92 2.41 -13.74
CA ALA A 296 24.28 2.37 -15.07
C ALA A 296 25.08 1.47 -16.05
N LYS A 297 24.65 0.23 -16.23
CA LYS A 297 25.16 -0.67 -17.27
C LYS A 297 24.16 -0.90 -18.40
N LYS A 298 22.90 -0.45 -18.26
CA LYS A 298 21.84 -0.64 -19.25
C LYS A 298 21.34 0.70 -19.79
N PRO A 299 21.09 0.80 -21.13
CA PRO A 299 20.77 2.06 -21.78
C PRO A 299 19.32 2.54 -21.58
N TYR A 300 18.50 1.84 -20.79
CA TYR A 300 17.06 2.11 -20.68
C TYR A 300 16.61 2.42 -19.24
N THR A 301 17.39 3.16 -18.51
CA THR A 301 17.02 3.64 -17.19
C THR A 301 16.45 5.04 -17.27
N ARG A 302 15.31 5.28 -16.60
CA ARG A 302 14.62 6.57 -16.59
C ARG A 302 14.38 7.01 -15.15
N PHE A 303 14.81 8.23 -14.87
CA PHE A 303 14.60 8.89 -13.60
C PHE A 303 13.81 10.18 -13.83
N GLY A 304 12.72 10.36 -13.12
CA GLY A 304 11.92 11.57 -13.18
C GLY A 304 11.49 12.04 -11.78
N GLY A 305 11.54 13.32 -11.53
CA GLY A 305 11.12 13.87 -10.24
C GLY A 305 9.65 13.58 -9.89
N ILE A 306 8.79 13.44 -10.89
CA ILE A 306 7.39 13.05 -10.71
C ILE A 306 7.16 11.65 -11.28
N VAL A 307 7.41 11.43 -12.56
CA VAL A 307 7.18 10.15 -13.27
C VAL A 307 8.46 9.67 -13.91
N GLY A 308 8.84 8.41 -13.68
CA GLY A 308 10.03 7.82 -14.27
C GLY A 308 9.85 7.49 -15.75
N LYS A 309 8.71 6.88 -16.12
CA LYS A 309 8.37 6.53 -17.48
C LYS A 309 6.92 6.82 -17.81
N ASP A 310 6.71 7.51 -18.91
CA ASP A 310 5.42 7.57 -19.59
C ASP A 310 5.47 6.68 -20.86
N SER A 311 4.51 5.76 -20.96
CA SER A 311 4.36 4.87 -22.13
C SER A 311 3.08 5.16 -22.90
N SER A 312 2.34 6.20 -22.52
CA SER A 312 1.08 6.61 -23.11
C SER A 312 1.24 7.87 -23.96
N SER A 313 0.40 8.01 -24.97
CA SER A 313 0.21 9.28 -25.70
C SER A 313 -0.87 10.17 -25.08
N THR A 314 -1.56 9.70 -24.04
CA THR A 314 -2.75 10.33 -23.45
C THR A 314 -2.58 10.71 -21.98
N THR A 315 -1.40 10.50 -21.42
CA THR A 315 -1.12 10.83 -20.01
C THR A 315 -1.24 12.34 -19.75
N ASP A 316 -1.97 12.69 -18.71
CA ASP A 316 -2.15 14.07 -18.29
C ASP A 316 -1.30 14.36 -17.03
N PHE A 317 -0.37 15.28 -17.14
CA PHE A 317 0.49 15.74 -16.05
C PHE A 317 0.24 17.21 -15.78
N LYS A 318 -0.42 17.55 -14.68
CA LYS A 318 -0.76 18.94 -14.35
C LYS A 318 -0.31 19.31 -12.96
N ASN A 319 0.16 20.55 -12.80
CA ASN A 319 0.41 21.20 -11.52
C ASN A 319 1.29 20.39 -10.54
N ASN A 320 2.24 19.60 -11.04
CA ASN A 320 3.14 18.83 -10.18
C ASN A 320 4.36 19.67 -9.81
N TYR A 321 4.85 19.52 -8.58
CA TYR A 321 5.90 20.34 -8.03
C TYR A 321 7.07 19.50 -7.50
N LEU A 322 8.28 20.04 -7.68
CA LEU A 322 9.52 19.52 -7.12
C LEU A 322 10.13 20.56 -6.20
N THR A 323 10.77 20.14 -5.12
CA THR A 323 11.68 21.04 -4.39
C THR A 323 12.94 21.23 -5.21
N GLU A 324 13.27 22.48 -5.56
CA GLU A 324 14.62 22.82 -5.95
C GLU A 324 15.49 22.78 -4.68
N ARG A 325 16.54 21.96 -4.68
CA ARG A 325 17.60 22.08 -3.67
C ARG A 325 18.58 23.13 -4.17
N GLU A 326 18.81 24.16 -3.33
CA GLU A 326 19.92 25.12 -3.51
C GLU A 326 21.28 24.44 -3.35
#